data_cc48eef0dbc8f9e513c91bc29ec75b4d
#
_entry.id   cc48eef0dbc8f9e513c91bc29ec75b4d
#
_cell.length_a   1.000
_cell.length_b   1.000
_cell.length_c   1.000
_cell.angle_alpha   90.00
_cell.angle_beta   90.00
_cell.angle_gamma   90.00
#
_symmetry.space_group_name_H-M   'P 1'
#
loop_
_entity.id
_entity.type
_entity.pdbx_description
1 polymer ?
#
loop_
_entity_poly.entity_id
_entity_poly.type
_entity_poly.pdbx_seq_one_letter_code
_entity_poly.pdbx_strand_id
1 'polypeptide(L)'
;MLDFNYYVRTDVRFGKGQIKSLKELVAKYNRQALGQLGEIKELDKPNVLLVYGGGSIKKNGIYNDAMEALQGCKVCELNGIEPNPKIEKIREGAKLCKENDIDIVVAIGGGSVIDTSKVVAAGAYYDGDPWDMVLDSNKIGKVLPVIAILTIAATGSECNKNAVVSNMETNEKLGTSSKEFIPRAAICDPTYLFSLPAIQTAAGTADIMSHTFEQYFRKDTGAYLTQSFCESILKTCIKYCPVALQEPDNYEARANLMWASTTALNSLMSCGTGGAWTCHPIEHELSAYYDITHGVGLAIVTPRWMRYILNKDTVLKFAQYGHNVWNIRGELDSIDGLSKGELSIIANEAIDRTEMFFKACGIPMTLTEIGIDDSKIDLMAEDTIKYNDLSNAFVPLTKEDISKILRMCL
;
A
#
# COMPACT_ATOMS: atom_id res chain seq x y z
N MET A 1 1.15 10.16 -24.04
CA MET A 1 1.51 10.23 -22.61
C MET A 1 0.89 11.48 -22.00
N LEU A 2 0.18 11.37 -20.88
CA LEU A 2 -0.41 12.53 -20.19
C LEU A 2 0.67 13.35 -19.49
N ASP A 3 0.40 14.63 -19.23
CA ASP A 3 1.26 15.48 -18.42
C ASP A 3 1.27 15.01 -16.96
N PHE A 4 2.40 15.07 -16.30
CA PHE A 4 2.54 14.65 -14.91
C PHE A 4 3.56 15.48 -14.14
N ASN A 5 3.43 15.48 -12.82
CA ASN A 5 4.44 15.98 -11.90
C ASN A 5 4.84 14.83 -10.97
N TYR A 6 6.12 14.44 -11.03
CA TYR A 6 6.69 13.41 -10.17
C TYR A 6 7.49 14.05 -9.05
N TYR A 7 7.08 13.78 -7.81
CA TYR A 7 7.75 14.28 -6.62
C TYR A 7 7.75 13.24 -5.51
N VAL A 8 8.94 12.83 -5.08
CA VAL A 8 9.17 11.97 -3.90
C VAL A 8 10.27 12.63 -3.07
N ARG A 9 9.93 13.01 -1.84
CA ARG A 9 10.88 13.71 -0.94
C ARG A 9 11.55 12.77 0.07
N THR A 10 11.22 11.50 0.07
CA THR A 10 11.69 10.54 1.06
C THR A 10 13.17 10.20 0.86
N ASP A 11 14.00 10.41 1.90
CA ASP A 11 15.37 9.91 1.98
C ASP A 11 15.31 8.42 2.32
N VAL A 12 15.47 7.55 1.31
CA VAL A 12 15.38 6.09 1.48
C VAL A 12 16.73 5.51 1.85
N ARG A 13 16.83 4.92 3.04
CA ARG A 13 17.99 4.16 3.52
C ARG A 13 17.71 2.68 3.37
N PHE A 14 18.20 2.09 2.28
CA PHE A 14 17.95 0.70 1.92
C PHE A 14 19.15 -0.19 2.25
N GLY A 15 18.88 -1.34 2.89
CA GLY A 15 19.87 -2.38 3.15
C GLY A 15 20.00 -2.77 4.62
N LYS A 16 20.77 -3.84 4.87
CA LYS A 16 20.97 -4.40 6.21
C LYS A 16 21.66 -3.40 7.15
N GLY A 17 21.11 -3.25 8.34
CA GLY A 17 21.68 -2.43 9.41
C GLY A 17 21.47 -0.93 9.26
N GLN A 18 20.60 -0.49 8.34
CA GLN A 18 20.31 0.93 8.12
C GLN A 18 19.62 1.63 9.30
N ILE A 19 19.14 0.88 10.30
CA ILE A 19 18.61 1.44 11.55
C ILE A 19 19.60 2.40 12.23
N LYS A 20 20.91 2.18 12.04
CA LYS A 20 21.98 3.03 12.56
C LYS A 20 21.88 4.49 12.08
N SER A 21 21.23 4.73 10.94
CA SER A 21 20.99 6.07 10.42
C SER A 21 19.85 6.82 11.14
N LEU A 22 19.04 6.14 11.96
CA LEU A 22 17.87 6.74 12.60
C LEU A 22 18.21 7.99 13.42
N LYS A 23 19.30 7.96 14.18
CA LYS A 23 19.75 9.11 14.98
C LYS A 23 20.03 10.35 14.11
N GLU A 24 20.76 10.17 13.01
CA GLU A 24 21.05 11.23 12.03
C GLU A 24 19.77 11.74 11.38
N LEU A 25 18.86 10.85 10.98
CA LEU A 25 17.61 11.19 10.31
C LEU A 25 16.68 11.97 11.24
N VAL A 26 16.57 11.59 12.51
CA VAL A 26 15.78 12.31 13.52
C VAL A 26 16.35 13.71 13.77
N ALA A 27 17.65 13.85 13.87
CA ALA A 27 18.31 15.16 14.02
C ALA A 27 18.06 16.05 12.79
N LYS A 28 18.16 15.48 11.57
CA LYS A 28 17.99 16.18 10.29
C LYS A 28 16.56 16.61 9.99
N TYR A 29 15.57 15.80 10.36
CA TYR A 29 14.20 15.95 9.88
C TYR A 29 13.15 16.30 10.94
N ASN A 30 13.53 16.57 12.21
CA ASN A 30 12.55 17.03 13.19
C ASN A 30 11.99 18.43 12.84
N ARG A 31 10.81 18.79 13.42
CA ARG A 31 10.10 20.05 13.07
C ARG A 31 10.92 21.31 13.29
N GLN A 32 11.85 21.27 14.23
CA GLN A 32 12.68 22.42 14.54
C GLN A 32 13.81 22.56 13.49
N ALA A 33 14.49 21.45 13.14
CA ALA A 33 15.50 21.44 12.07
C ALA A 33 14.90 21.85 10.71
N LEU A 34 13.62 21.57 10.48
CA LEU A 34 12.90 21.98 9.27
C LEU A 34 12.36 23.41 9.33
N GLY A 35 12.63 24.16 10.41
CA GLY A 35 12.18 25.56 10.56
C GLY A 35 10.67 25.72 10.74
N GLN A 36 9.94 24.68 11.10
CA GLN A 36 8.47 24.74 11.27
C GLN A 36 8.05 25.56 12.50
N LEU A 37 8.98 25.84 13.43
CA LEU A 37 8.78 26.68 14.62
C LEU A 37 9.33 28.10 14.49
N GLY A 38 9.87 28.48 13.32
CA GLY A 38 10.34 29.85 13.06
C GLY A 38 11.72 30.21 13.61
N GLU A 39 12.17 29.62 14.70
CA GLU A 39 13.52 29.79 15.26
C GLU A 39 14.23 28.43 15.32
N ILE A 40 15.44 28.36 14.76
CA ILE A 40 16.31 27.18 14.89
C ILE A 40 16.90 27.23 16.30
N LYS A 41 16.32 26.44 17.22
CA LYS A 41 17.00 26.10 18.47
C LYS A 41 17.88 24.89 18.19
N GLU A 42 19.14 24.92 18.60
CA GLU A 42 19.94 23.70 18.64
C GLU A 42 19.21 22.64 19.47
N LEU A 43 18.72 21.63 18.80
CA LEU A 43 18.00 20.52 19.43
C LEU A 43 18.94 19.37 19.63
N ASP A 44 19.52 19.35 20.79
CA ASP A 44 20.23 18.16 21.23
C ASP A 44 19.29 16.95 21.45
N LYS A 45 17.98 17.15 21.62
CA LYS A 45 17.06 16.09 22.08
C LYS A 45 15.60 16.34 21.65
N PRO A 46 15.20 16.00 20.42
CA PRO A 46 13.81 16.14 19.99
C PRO A 46 12.87 15.21 20.78
N ASN A 47 11.61 15.65 20.96
CA ASN A 47 10.54 14.82 21.48
C ASN A 47 10.02 13.93 20.35
N VAL A 48 10.10 12.63 20.53
CA VAL A 48 9.76 11.61 19.52
C VAL A 48 8.49 10.88 19.93
N LEU A 49 7.51 10.77 19.03
CA LEU A 49 6.44 9.78 19.14
C LEU A 49 6.86 8.52 18.39
N LEU A 50 7.06 7.41 19.11
CA LEU A 50 7.35 6.10 18.54
C LEU A 50 6.04 5.33 18.36
N VAL A 51 5.67 5.05 17.11
CA VAL A 51 4.42 4.37 16.75
C VAL A 51 4.71 2.96 16.24
N TYR A 52 4.02 1.94 16.79
CA TYR A 52 4.20 0.55 16.38
C TYR A 52 2.98 -0.34 16.67
N GLY A 53 2.96 -1.55 16.07
CA GLY A 53 1.87 -2.51 16.20
C GLY A 53 1.88 -3.33 17.49
N GLY A 54 1.46 -4.59 17.43
CA GLY A 54 1.23 -5.48 18.56
C GLY A 54 2.48 -6.04 19.26
N GLY A 55 3.69 -5.55 18.97
CA GLY A 55 4.91 -5.89 19.71
C GLY A 55 5.82 -6.94 19.05
N SER A 56 5.59 -7.35 17.80
CA SER A 56 6.52 -8.20 17.04
C SER A 56 7.94 -7.59 16.98
N ILE A 57 8.04 -6.27 16.86
CA ILE A 57 9.31 -5.53 16.83
C ILE A 57 10.14 -5.66 18.12
N LYS A 58 9.49 -5.97 19.25
CA LYS A 58 10.17 -6.24 20.54
C LYS A 58 10.78 -7.65 20.54
N LYS A 59 10.15 -8.60 19.85
CA LYS A 59 10.61 -10.00 19.77
C LYS A 59 11.77 -10.18 18.81
N ASN A 60 11.80 -9.41 17.73
CA ASN A 60 12.85 -9.51 16.69
C ASN A 60 13.98 -8.47 16.85
N GLY A 61 13.99 -7.71 17.94
CA GLY A 61 15.08 -6.79 18.30
C GLY A 61 15.01 -5.40 17.71
N ILE A 62 14.16 -5.13 16.71
CA ILE A 62 14.05 -3.82 16.02
C ILE A 62 13.74 -2.69 17.01
N TYR A 63 12.90 -2.98 18.02
CA TYR A 63 12.56 -2.00 19.06
C TYR A 63 13.81 -1.57 19.85
N ASN A 64 14.65 -2.52 20.25
CA ASN A 64 15.86 -2.22 21.02
C ASN A 64 16.85 -1.40 20.20
N ASP A 65 17.05 -1.77 18.93
CA ASP A 65 17.93 -1.03 18.01
C ASP A 65 17.44 0.41 17.79
N ALA A 66 16.12 0.59 17.66
CA ALA A 66 15.51 1.91 17.53
C ALA A 66 15.67 2.74 18.81
N MET A 67 15.44 2.15 19.98
CA MET A 67 15.61 2.84 21.28
C MET A 67 17.08 3.20 21.54
N GLU A 68 18.03 2.37 21.12
CA GLU A 68 19.46 2.70 21.17
C GLU A 68 19.78 3.90 20.27
N ALA A 69 19.25 3.91 19.04
CA ALA A 69 19.45 5.03 18.11
C ALA A 69 18.79 6.33 18.60
N LEU A 70 17.71 6.23 19.38
CA LEU A 70 16.99 7.37 19.97
C LEU A 70 17.53 7.79 21.35
N GLN A 71 18.67 7.24 21.78
CA GLN A 71 19.28 7.65 23.04
C GLN A 71 19.48 9.17 23.13
N GLY A 72 18.98 9.76 24.21
CA GLY A 72 19.01 11.21 24.43
C GLY A 72 17.73 11.94 23.98
N CYS A 73 16.87 11.34 23.19
CA CYS A 73 15.54 11.87 22.87
C CYS A 73 14.55 11.59 24.02
N LYS A 74 13.54 12.46 24.16
CA LYS A 74 12.35 12.13 24.97
C LYS A 74 11.41 11.32 24.10
N VAL A 75 11.25 10.03 24.39
CA VAL A 75 10.39 9.13 23.61
C VAL A 75 9.05 8.93 24.32
N CYS A 76 7.96 9.20 23.61
CA CYS A 76 6.61 8.83 23.94
C CYS A 76 6.18 7.69 23.02
N GLU A 77 5.42 6.71 23.48
CA GLU A 77 5.04 5.54 22.68
C GLU A 77 3.54 5.51 22.41
N LEU A 78 3.17 5.22 21.17
CA LEU A 78 1.84 4.82 20.73
C LEU A 78 1.93 3.41 20.16
N ASN A 79 1.45 2.43 20.89
CA ASN A 79 1.52 1.02 20.54
C ASN A 79 0.13 0.42 20.25
N GLY A 80 0.12 -0.84 19.81
CA GLY A 80 -1.11 -1.58 19.57
C GLY A 80 -1.85 -1.15 18.31
N ILE A 81 -1.11 -0.64 17.31
CA ILE A 81 -1.72 -0.38 16.00
C ILE A 81 -2.07 -1.71 15.34
N GLU A 82 -3.35 -1.88 15.03
CA GLU A 82 -3.91 -3.06 14.39
C GLU A 82 -3.85 -2.94 12.86
N PRO A 83 -3.96 -4.06 12.12
CA PRO A 83 -4.29 -4.02 10.70
C PRO A 83 -5.56 -3.19 10.45
N ASN A 84 -5.68 -2.59 9.25
CA ASN A 84 -6.76 -1.64 8.94
C ASN A 84 -6.84 -0.52 10.00
N PRO A 85 -5.99 0.52 9.94
CA PRO A 85 -5.77 1.48 11.03
C PRO A 85 -7.07 2.07 11.56
N LYS A 86 -7.31 1.97 12.85
CA LYS A 86 -8.55 2.44 13.49
C LYS A 86 -8.42 3.91 13.92
N ILE A 87 -9.48 4.69 13.71
CA ILE A 87 -9.50 6.12 14.02
C ILE A 87 -9.26 6.42 15.50
N GLU A 88 -9.65 5.51 16.41
CA GLU A 88 -9.46 5.65 17.86
C GLU A 88 -7.98 5.79 18.22
N LYS A 89 -7.11 4.98 17.60
CA LYS A 89 -5.66 5.06 17.80
C LYS A 89 -5.06 6.35 17.24
N ILE A 90 -5.63 6.87 16.17
CA ILE A 90 -5.22 8.15 15.61
C ILE A 90 -5.61 9.31 16.53
N ARG A 91 -6.81 9.30 17.11
CA ARG A 91 -7.25 10.26 18.12
C ARG A 91 -6.34 10.26 19.34
N GLU A 92 -5.99 9.06 19.86
CA GLU A 92 -5.02 8.87 20.95
C GLU A 92 -3.65 9.48 20.60
N GLY A 93 -3.11 9.13 19.43
CA GLY A 93 -1.80 9.60 18.97
C GLY A 93 -1.75 11.11 18.77
N ALA A 94 -2.78 11.72 18.19
CA ALA A 94 -2.87 13.17 18.00
C ALA A 94 -2.88 13.91 19.35
N LYS A 95 -3.58 13.37 20.34
CA LYS A 95 -3.57 13.90 21.73
C LYS A 95 -2.18 13.80 22.35
N LEU A 96 -1.53 12.63 22.24
CA LEU A 96 -0.16 12.43 22.74
C LEU A 96 0.82 13.42 22.12
N CYS A 97 0.70 13.70 20.81
CA CYS A 97 1.54 14.69 20.14
C CYS A 97 1.42 16.09 20.75
N LYS A 98 0.19 16.54 21.03
CA LYS A 98 -0.09 17.85 21.63
C LYS A 98 0.40 17.95 23.08
N GLU A 99 0.10 16.93 23.89
CA GLU A 99 0.43 16.89 25.34
C GLU A 99 1.95 16.78 25.61
N ASN A 100 2.69 16.15 24.70
CA ASN A 100 4.13 15.92 24.86
C ASN A 100 5.00 16.79 23.97
N ASP A 101 4.43 17.76 23.26
CA ASP A 101 5.12 18.69 22.36
C ASP A 101 6.04 17.96 21.37
N ILE A 102 5.51 16.95 20.68
CA ILE A 102 6.27 16.07 19.80
C ILE A 102 6.87 16.83 18.62
N ASP A 103 8.13 16.56 18.32
CA ASP A 103 8.89 17.16 17.22
C ASP A 103 8.93 16.30 15.95
N ILE A 104 8.78 14.98 16.11
CA ILE A 104 8.88 14.01 15.01
C ILE A 104 8.18 12.71 15.39
N VAL A 105 7.57 12.06 14.38
CA VAL A 105 6.96 10.74 14.53
C VAL A 105 7.87 9.69 13.88
N VAL A 106 8.17 8.62 14.61
CA VAL A 106 8.91 7.45 14.11
C VAL A 106 7.96 6.27 14.08
N ALA A 107 7.65 5.78 12.88
CA ALA A 107 6.74 4.67 12.63
C ALA A 107 7.53 3.38 12.39
N ILE A 108 7.36 2.34 13.23
CA ILE A 108 8.00 1.03 13.05
C ILE A 108 6.92 0.01 12.73
N GLY A 109 6.75 -0.34 11.47
CA GLY A 109 5.70 -1.27 11.06
C GLY A 109 5.48 -1.37 9.56
N GLY A 110 4.35 -1.96 9.19
CA GLY A 110 3.83 -1.97 7.83
C GLY A 110 2.94 -0.76 7.56
N GLY A 111 2.16 -0.84 6.47
CA GLY A 111 1.27 0.24 6.02
C GLY A 111 0.37 0.80 7.11
N SER A 112 -0.29 -0.06 7.91
CA SER A 112 -1.21 0.38 8.96
C SER A 112 -0.54 1.29 9.99
N VAL A 113 0.69 0.97 10.41
CA VAL A 113 1.45 1.80 11.37
C VAL A 113 1.85 3.12 10.71
N ILE A 114 2.30 3.08 9.47
CA ILE A 114 2.76 4.28 8.74
C ILE A 114 1.57 5.21 8.45
N ASP A 115 0.43 4.67 8.01
CA ASP A 115 -0.78 5.44 7.73
C ASP A 115 -1.34 6.09 9.00
N THR A 116 -1.42 5.31 10.11
CA THR A 116 -1.73 5.88 11.44
C THR A 116 -0.82 7.05 11.76
N SER A 117 0.50 6.88 11.59
CA SER A 117 1.50 7.90 11.91
C SER A 117 1.36 9.18 11.09
N LYS A 118 0.99 9.05 9.80
CA LYS A 118 0.73 10.21 8.92
C LYS A 118 -0.45 11.05 9.41
N VAL A 119 -1.58 10.38 9.73
CA VAL A 119 -2.78 11.09 10.18
C VAL A 119 -2.62 11.61 11.61
N VAL A 120 -1.94 10.88 12.51
CA VAL A 120 -1.52 11.36 13.84
C VAL A 120 -0.65 12.62 13.71
N ALA A 121 0.31 12.62 12.81
CA ALA A 121 1.21 13.75 12.58
C ALA A 121 0.47 15.01 12.10
N ALA A 122 -0.59 14.86 11.30
CA ALA A 122 -1.49 15.96 10.92
C ALA A 122 -2.39 16.37 12.10
N GLY A 123 -2.93 15.41 12.84
CA GLY A 123 -3.77 15.64 14.02
C GLY A 123 -3.08 16.43 15.13
N ALA A 124 -1.74 16.41 15.17
CA ALA A 124 -0.96 17.24 16.10
C ALA A 124 -1.23 18.75 15.95
N TYR A 125 -1.61 19.19 14.75
CA TYR A 125 -1.89 20.59 14.43
C TYR A 125 -3.37 20.87 14.15
N TYR A 126 -4.22 19.85 14.18
CA TYR A 126 -5.64 19.98 13.87
C TYR A 126 -6.47 20.05 15.16
N ASP A 127 -7.33 21.06 15.27
CA ASP A 127 -8.14 21.27 16.49
C ASP A 127 -9.46 20.49 16.50
N GLY A 128 -9.87 19.91 15.35
CA GLY A 128 -11.04 19.04 15.22
C GLY A 128 -10.74 17.55 15.43
N ASP A 129 -11.72 16.70 15.08
CA ASP A 129 -11.54 15.26 15.04
C ASP A 129 -10.63 14.88 13.84
N PRO A 130 -9.56 14.08 14.00
CA PRO A 130 -8.77 13.57 12.88
C PRO A 130 -9.58 12.89 11.77
N TRP A 131 -10.75 12.33 12.06
CA TRP A 131 -11.65 11.77 11.04
C TRP A 131 -12.11 12.82 10.00
N ASP A 132 -12.25 14.06 10.41
CA ASP A 132 -12.58 15.16 9.47
C ASP A 132 -11.57 15.29 8.32
N MET A 133 -10.28 15.01 8.59
CA MET A 133 -9.22 15.05 7.59
C MET A 133 -9.23 13.83 6.67
N VAL A 134 -9.86 12.73 7.11
CA VAL A 134 -10.09 11.55 6.27
C VAL A 134 -11.26 11.82 5.32
N LEU A 135 -12.32 12.42 5.81
CA LEU A 135 -13.49 12.79 5.01
C LEU A 135 -13.19 13.92 4.00
N ASP A 136 -12.34 14.87 4.38
CA ASP A 136 -11.95 16.01 3.54
C ASP A 136 -10.46 16.31 3.67
N SER A 137 -9.69 15.87 2.69
CA SER A 137 -8.23 16.07 2.66
C SER A 137 -7.78 17.54 2.61
N ASN A 138 -8.67 18.49 2.24
CA ASN A 138 -8.38 19.92 2.26
C ASN A 138 -8.22 20.46 3.70
N LYS A 139 -8.71 19.74 4.70
CA LYS A 139 -8.50 20.07 6.12
C LYS A 139 -7.10 19.72 6.62
N ILE A 140 -6.30 18.97 5.84
CA ILE A 140 -4.91 18.63 6.18
C ILE A 140 -4.03 19.87 5.96
N GLY A 141 -3.61 20.48 7.07
CA GLY A 141 -2.69 21.62 7.07
C GLY A 141 -1.25 21.21 7.30
N LYS A 142 -0.64 21.71 8.37
CA LYS A 142 0.70 21.31 8.81
C LYS A 142 0.70 19.86 9.29
N VAL A 143 1.83 19.17 9.07
CA VAL A 143 2.04 17.79 9.47
C VAL A 143 3.41 17.67 10.13
N LEU A 144 3.50 17.00 11.28
CA LEU A 144 4.79 16.65 11.88
C LEU A 144 5.60 15.79 10.90
N PRO A 145 6.93 15.92 10.88
CA PRO A 145 7.76 15.01 10.09
C PRO A 145 7.58 13.57 10.53
N VAL A 146 7.53 12.66 9.55
CA VAL A 146 7.44 11.22 9.79
C VAL A 146 8.70 10.54 9.24
N ILE A 147 9.29 9.63 10.02
CA ILE A 147 10.28 8.65 9.57
C ILE A 147 9.64 7.27 9.65
N ALA A 148 9.71 6.52 8.58
CA ALA A 148 9.19 5.17 8.53
C ALA A 148 10.32 4.13 8.62
N ILE A 149 10.13 3.09 9.44
CA ILE A 149 10.99 1.90 9.50
C ILE A 149 10.11 0.74 9.05
N LEU A 150 10.34 0.29 7.82
CA LEU A 150 9.46 -0.67 7.14
C LEU A 150 9.68 -2.09 7.64
N THR A 151 8.61 -2.78 8.05
CA THR A 151 8.67 -4.18 8.51
C THR A 151 7.77 -5.13 7.71
N ILE A 152 7.01 -4.63 6.74
CA ILE A 152 6.17 -5.42 5.83
C ILE A 152 6.25 -4.78 4.44
N ALA A 153 6.63 -5.54 3.42
CA ALA A 153 6.60 -5.11 2.03
C ALA A 153 5.19 -5.32 1.46
N ALA A 154 4.44 -4.25 1.21
CA ALA A 154 3.07 -4.25 0.71
C ALA A 154 2.67 -2.88 0.12
N THR A 155 2.34 -1.91 0.97
CA THR A 155 1.61 -0.67 0.65
C THR A 155 2.46 0.44 0.04
N GLY A 156 3.79 0.38 0.11
CA GLY A 156 4.66 1.51 -0.27
C GLY A 156 4.40 2.81 0.51
N SER A 157 3.72 2.74 1.67
CA SER A 157 3.32 3.91 2.45
C SER A 157 4.51 4.74 2.94
N GLU A 158 5.68 4.16 3.08
CA GLU A 158 6.92 4.83 3.45
C GLU A 158 7.40 5.87 2.42
N CYS A 159 6.88 5.81 1.17
CA CYS A 159 7.30 6.71 0.08
C CYS A 159 6.13 7.38 -0.66
N ASN A 160 4.91 7.34 -0.12
CA ASN A 160 3.75 7.93 -0.78
C ASN A 160 2.99 8.94 0.09
N LYS A 161 2.04 9.62 -0.52
CA LYS A 161 1.24 10.70 0.06
C LYS A 161 -0.09 10.25 0.66
N ASN A 162 -0.42 8.96 0.62
CA ASN A 162 -1.72 8.41 0.98
C ASN A 162 -1.71 7.87 2.40
N ALA A 163 -2.88 7.84 3.02
CA ALA A 163 -3.17 7.09 4.24
C ALA A 163 -4.61 6.54 4.14
N VAL A 164 -4.83 5.33 4.63
CA VAL A 164 -6.15 4.69 4.69
C VAL A 164 -6.50 4.46 6.14
N VAL A 165 -7.70 4.84 6.56
CA VAL A 165 -8.17 4.77 7.94
C VAL A 165 -9.55 4.14 7.99
N SER A 166 -9.77 3.29 8.99
CA SER A 166 -11.07 2.65 9.25
C SER A 166 -11.77 3.33 10.44
N ASN A 167 -13.06 3.55 10.28
CA ASN A 167 -13.96 3.92 11.36
C ASN A 167 -14.97 2.78 11.56
N MET A 168 -14.81 2.04 12.64
CA MET A 168 -15.65 0.87 12.90
C MET A 168 -17.05 1.23 13.40
N GLU A 169 -17.27 2.47 13.87
CA GLU A 169 -18.59 2.95 14.28
C GLU A 169 -19.52 3.14 13.07
N THR A 170 -18.93 3.51 11.92
CA THR A 170 -19.67 3.80 10.69
C THR A 170 -19.46 2.72 9.60
N ASN A 171 -18.63 1.70 9.85
CA ASN A 171 -18.18 0.69 8.89
C ASN A 171 -17.58 1.33 7.62
N GLU A 172 -16.73 2.31 7.79
CA GLU A 172 -16.08 3.02 6.71
C GLU A 172 -14.56 2.75 6.73
N LYS A 173 -13.97 2.47 5.55
CA LYS A 173 -12.51 2.41 5.32
C LYS A 173 -12.18 3.33 4.16
N LEU A 174 -11.68 4.53 4.49
CA LEU A 174 -11.51 5.61 3.52
C LEU A 174 -10.05 6.04 3.38
N GLY A 175 -9.70 6.41 2.16
CA GLY A 175 -8.39 6.97 1.83
C GLY A 175 -8.37 8.49 1.92
N THR A 176 -7.29 9.05 2.44
CA THR A 176 -7.00 10.48 2.39
C THR A 176 -5.58 10.70 1.87
N SER A 177 -5.28 11.88 1.36
CA SER A 177 -3.94 12.16 0.80
C SER A 177 -3.50 13.61 0.96
N SER A 178 -2.21 13.79 1.24
CA SER A 178 -1.56 15.10 1.24
C SER A 178 -0.08 14.96 0.87
N LYS A 179 0.49 15.93 0.16
CA LYS A 179 1.94 15.99 -0.08
C LYS A 179 2.72 16.00 1.23
N GLU A 180 2.12 16.53 2.29
CA GLU A 180 2.73 16.59 3.62
C GLU A 180 2.78 15.23 4.33
N PHE A 181 2.00 14.25 3.90
CA PHE A 181 2.05 12.87 4.40
C PHE A 181 3.28 12.08 3.94
N ILE A 182 3.92 12.49 2.83
CA ILE A 182 5.11 11.76 2.35
C ILE A 182 6.17 11.79 3.45
N PRO A 183 6.61 10.62 3.98
CA PRO A 183 7.63 10.55 5.02
C PRO A 183 8.92 11.27 4.61
N ARG A 184 9.60 11.88 5.56
CA ARG A 184 10.88 12.56 5.33
C ARG A 184 12.02 11.58 5.08
N ALA A 185 11.96 10.43 5.73
CA ALA A 185 12.89 9.34 5.49
C ALA A 185 12.20 7.99 5.66
N ALA A 186 12.76 6.98 5.04
CA ALA A 186 12.37 5.59 5.18
C ALA A 186 13.61 4.71 5.38
N ILE A 187 13.57 3.84 6.39
CA ILE A 187 14.57 2.79 6.62
C ILE A 187 13.96 1.49 6.14
N CYS A 188 14.55 0.94 5.09
CA CYS A 188 14.11 -0.26 4.40
C CYS A 188 15.19 -1.35 4.54
N ASP A 189 15.15 -2.09 5.64
CA ASP A 189 16.07 -3.22 5.90
C ASP A 189 15.37 -4.54 5.57
N PRO A 190 15.77 -5.25 4.51
CA PRO A 190 15.14 -6.52 4.11
C PRO A 190 15.17 -7.60 5.18
N THR A 191 16.10 -7.54 6.13
CA THR A 191 16.19 -8.52 7.22
C THR A 191 15.04 -8.44 8.20
N TYR A 192 14.35 -7.29 8.26
CA TYR A 192 13.16 -7.11 9.08
C TYR A 192 11.95 -7.90 8.59
N LEU A 193 12.00 -8.38 7.33
CA LEU A 193 10.97 -9.23 6.75
C LEU A 193 11.17 -10.73 7.04
N PHE A 194 12.31 -11.16 7.60
CA PHE A 194 12.64 -12.57 7.82
C PHE A 194 11.67 -13.27 8.78
N SER A 195 11.15 -12.53 9.76
CA SER A 195 10.24 -13.06 10.78
C SER A 195 8.74 -12.95 10.41
N LEU A 196 8.43 -12.48 9.19
CA LEU A 196 7.03 -12.39 8.76
C LEU A 196 6.40 -13.77 8.57
N PRO A 197 5.17 -13.99 9.06
CA PRO A 197 4.39 -15.15 8.69
C PRO A 197 4.22 -15.28 7.16
N ALA A 198 4.21 -16.51 6.65
CA ALA A 198 4.09 -16.77 5.22
C ALA A 198 2.87 -16.07 4.59
N ILE A 199 1.71 -16.11 5.27
CA ILE A 199 0.50 -15.44 4.80
C ILE A 199 0.67 -13.92 4.66
N GLN A 200 1.46 -13.26 5.53
CA GLN A 200 1.73 -11.83 5.41
C GLN A 200 2.67 -11.51 4.23
N THR A 201 3.61 -12.39 3.93
CA THR A 201 4.45 -12.28 2.73
C THR A 201 3.62 -12.44 1.46
N ALA A 202 2.73 -13.43 1.42
CA ALA A 202 1.84 -13.68 0.28
C ALA A 202 0.84 -12.52 0.09
N ALA A 203 0.14 -12.11 1.15
CA ALA A 203 -0.81 -11.02 1.11
C ALA A 203 -0.15 -9.68 0.73
N GLY A 204 1.03 -9.38 1.29
CA GLY A 204 1.81 -8.19 0.91
C GLY A 204 2.22 -8.22 -0.56
N THR A 205 2.61 -9.38 -1.09
CA THR A 205 2.92 -9.51 -2.53
C THR A 205 1.67 -9.31 -3.40
N ALA A 206 0.52 -9.85 -2.99
CA ALA A 206 -0.74 -9.62 -3.69
C ALA A 206 -1.12 -8.13 -3.70
N ASP A 207 -0.88 -7.41 -2.62
CA ASP A 207 -1.08 -5.96 -2.52
C ASP A 207 -0.15 -5.19 -3.48
N ILE A 208 1.15 -5.52 -3.51
CA ILE A 208 2.11 -4.95 -4.49
C ILE A 208 1.62 -5.17 -5.93
N MET A 209 1.20 -6.39 -6.25
CA MET A 209 0.68 -6.72 -7.58
C MET A 209 -0.61 -5.95 -7.89
N SER A 210 -1.53 -5.84 -6.93
CA SER A 210 -2.78 -5.10 -7.10
C SER A 210 -2.55 -3.61 -7.32
N HIS A 211 -1.67 -2.96 -6.54
CA HIS A 211 -1.23 -1.59 -6.79
C HIS A 211 -0.70 -1.41 -8.23
N THR A 212 0.06 -2.40 -8.69
CA THR A 212 0.63 -2.37 -10.04
C THR A 212 -0.44 -2.58 -11.11
N PHE A 213 -1.38 -3.51 -10.90
CA PHE A 213 -2.51 -3.75 -11.82
C PHE A 213 -3.39 -2.52 -11.99
N GLU A 214 -3.72 -1.81 -10.91
CA GLU A 214 -4.51 -0.58 -10.96
C GLU A 214 -3.87 0.53 -11.80
N GLN A 215 -2.56 0.46 -12.01
CA GLN A 215 -1.79 1.41 -12.79
C GLN A 215 -1.43 0.88 -14.18
N TYR A 216 -1.39 -0.44 -14.36
CA TYR A 216 -1.13 -1.11 -15.63
C TYR A 216 -2.40 -1.20 -16.51
N PHE A 217 -3.53 -1.64 -15.93
CA PHE A 217 -4.82 -1.73 -16.61
C PHE A 217 -5.50 -0.35 -16.64
N ARG A 218 -5.00 0.51 -17.50
CA ARG A 218 -5.51 1.85 -17.77
C ARG A 218 -5.65 2.06 -19.28
N LYS A 219 -6.42 3.07 -19.67
CA LYS A 219 -6.50 3.49 -21.07
C LYS A 219 -5.12 3.82 -21.58
N ASP A 220 -4.81 3.38 -22.80
CA ASP A 220 -3.49 3.64 -23.39
C ASP A 220 -3.30 5.15 -23.62
N THR A 221 -2.19 5.64 -23.12
CA THR A 221 -1.76 7.04 -23.23
C THR A 221 -0.40 7.16 -23.90
N GLY A 222 0.17 6.06 -24.41
CA GLY A 222 1.53 6.01 -24.93
C GLY A 222 2.62 6.10 -23.85
N ALA A 223 2.29 5.79 -22.58
CA ALA A 223 3.25 5.79 -21.47
C ALA A 223 4.04 4.47 -21.40
N TYR A 224 4.71 4.11 -22.49
CA TYR A 224 5.40 2.82 -22.67
C TYR A 224 6.37 2.49 -21.52
N LEU A 225 7.25 3.43 -21.14
CA LEU A 225 8.22 3.22 -20.07
C LEU A 225 7.54 2.91 -18.72
N THR A 226 6.49 3.65 -18.39
CA THR A 226 5.71 3.42 -17.16
C THR A 226 5.06 2.04 -17.17
N GLN A 227 4.52 1.60 -18.29
CA GLN A 227 3.97 0.25 -18.44
C GLN A 227 5.05 -0.83 -18.28
N SER A 228 6.23 -0.65 -18.88
CA SER A 228 7.36 -1.57 -18.74
C SER A 228 7.86 -1.67 -17.28
N PHE A 229 7.82 -0.57 -16.52
CA PHE A 229 8.10 -0.61 -15.08
C PHE A 229 7.05 -1.44 -14.32
N CYS A 230 5.76 -1.28 -14.63
CA CYS A 230 4.71 -2.12 -14.04
C CYS A 230 4.95 -3.61 -14.31
N GLU A 231 5.27 -3.97 -15.56
CA GLU A 231 5.57 -5.35 -15.94
C GLU A 231 6.80 -5.91 -15.20
N SER A 232 7.81 -5.07 -14.96
CA SER A 232 9.00 -5.45 -14.20
C SER A 232 8.69 -5.71 -12.73
N ILE A 233 7.82 -4.91 -12.11
CA ILE A 233 7.36 -5.15 -10.73
C ILE A 233 6.58 -6.45 -10.64
N LEU A 234 5.64 -6.70 -11.55
CA LEU A 234 4.84 -7.94 -11.59
C LEU A 234 5.74 -9.17 -11.73
N LYS A 235 6.70 -9.14 -12.67
CA LYS A 235 7.70 -10.22 -12.84
C LYS A 235 8.55 -10.42 -11.58
N THR A 236 8.91 -9.35 -10.89
CA THR A 236 9.66 -9.42 -9.62
C THR A 236 8.85 -10.14 -8.54
N CYS A 237 7.57 -9.81 -8.40
CA CYS A 237 6.66 -10.47 -7.45
C CYS A 237 6.50 -11.96 -7.76
N ILE A 238 6.28 -12.30 -9.03
CA ILE A 238 6.13 -13.70 -9.50
C ILE A 238 7.39 -14.51 -9.22
N LYS A 239 8.57 -13.93 -9.45
CA LYS A 239 9.85 -14.59 -9.25
C LYS A 239 10.18 -14.78 -7.76
N TYR A 240 10.04 -13.74 -6.95
CA TYR A 240 10.63 -13.74 -5.61
C TYR A 240 9.64 -14.07 -4.48
N CYS A 241 8.33 -13.98 -4.67
CA CYS A 241 7.40 -14.38 -3.64
C CYS A 241 7.51 -15.88 -3.28
N PRO A 242 7.52 -16.82 -4.25
CA PRO A 242 7.72 -18.23 -3.93
C PRO A 242 9.05 -18.51 -3.22
N VAL A 243 10.13 -17.83 -3.60
CA VAL A 243 11.43 -17.95 -2.94
C VAL A 243 11.35 -17.48 -1.49
N ALA A 244 10.76 -16.30 -1.25
CA ALA A 244 10.60 -15.74 0.10
C ALA A 244 9.66 -16.58 1.00
N LEU A 245 8.73 -17.35 0.42
CA LEU A 245 7.88 -18.28 1.15
C LEU A 245 8.60 -19.57 1.53
N GLN A 246 9.47 -20.07 0.66
CA GLN A 246 10.26 -21.30 0.88
C GLN A 246 11.49 -21.04 1.75
N GLU A 247 12.12 -19.88 1.57
CA GLU A 247 13.34 -19.45 2.25
C GLU A 247 13.07 -18.08 2.91
N PRO A 248 12.43 -18.03 4.10
CA PRO A 248 11.98 -16.78 4.72
C PRO A 248 13.11 -15.77 4.99
N ASP A 249 14.34 -16.20 5.13
CA ASP A 249 15.54 -15.41 5.37
C ASP A 249 16.40 -15.17 4.10
N ASN A 250 15.89 -15.51 2.92
CA ASN A 250 16.55 -15.18 1.66
C ASN A 250 16.59 -13.68 1.43
N TYR A 251 17.75 -13.08 1.65
CA TYR A 251 17.94 -11.63 1.56
C TYR A 251 17.60 -11.07 0.19
N GLU A 252 18.01 -11.74 -0.90
CA GLU A 252 17.75 -11.28 -2.26
C GLU A 252 16.25 -11.20 -2.54
N ALA A 253 15.50 -12.25 -2.17
CA ALA A 253 14.04 -12.27 -2.37
C ALA A 253 13.36 -11.17 -1.54
N ARG A 254 13.71 -11.03 -0.26
CA ARG A 254 13.17 -9.99 0.61
C ARG A 254 13.50 -8.57 0.13
N ALA A 255 14.72 -8.35 -0.33
CA ALA A 255 15.17 -7.06 -0.86
C ALA A 255 14.41 -6.67 -2.14
N ASN A 256 14.23 -7.60 -3.06
CA ASN A 256 13.49 -7.35 -4.30
C ASN A 256 12.00 -7.09 -4.03
N LEU A 257 11.35 -7.85 -3.15
CA LEU A 257 9.95 -7.61 -2.77
C LEU A 257 9.79 -6.27 -2.03
N MET A 258 10.72 -5.93 -1.14
CA MET A 258 10.69 -4.64 -0.43
C MET A 258 10.82 -3.46 -1.39
N TRP A 259 11.75 -3.53 -2.34
CA TRP A 259 11.91 -2.46 -3.32
C TRP A 259 10.75 -2.39 -4.33
N ALA A 260 10.21 -3.54 -4.72
CA ALA A 260 8.99 -3.61 -5.54
C ALA A 260 7.80 -2.94 -4.83
N SER A 261 7.62 -3.19 -3.52
CA SER A 261 6.59 -2.55 -2.71
C SER A 261 6.70 -1.02 -2.72
N THR A 262 7.90 -0.50 -2.41
CA THR A 262 8.18 0.94 -2.40
C THR A 262 7.90 1.59 -3.75
N THR A 263 8.33 0.95 -4.85
CA THR A 263 8.22 1.51 -6.20
C THR A 263 6.84 1.35 -6.80
N ALA A 264 6.08 0.33 -6.41
CA ALA A 264 4.72 0.10 -6.91
C ALA A 264 3.77 1.26 -6.58
N LEU A 265 3.97 1.97 -5.46
CA LEU A 265 3.05 3.03 -5.03
C LEU A 265 3.74 4.34 -4.57
N ASN A 266 4.89 4.69 -5.14
CA ASN A 266 5.54 5.99 -4.92
C ASN A 266 5.22 7.03 -6.00
N SER A 267 4.13 6.87 -6.73
CA SER A 267 3.68 7.69 -7.86
C SER A 267 4.45 7.48 -9.17
N LEU A 268 5.52 6.69 -9.21
CA LEU A 268 6.29 6.46 -10.45
C LEU A 268 5.44 5.72 -11.50
N MET A 269 4.70 4.71 -11.06
CA MET A 269 3.83 3.90 -11.95
C MET A 269 2.59 4.66 -12.45
N SER A 270 2.33 5.86 -11.94
CA SER A 270 1.23 6.72 -12.41
C SER A 270 1.69 7.79 -13.40
N CYS A 271 3.00 7.92 -13.66
CA CYS A 271 3.55 8.95 -14.55
C CYS A 271 3.05 8.76 -15.99
N GLY A 272 2.40 9.79 -16.52
CA GLY A 272 1.87 9.80 -17.88
C GLY A 272 0.64 8.94 -18.11
N THR A 273 0.04 8.37 -17.06
CA THR A 273 -1.20 7.58 -17.11
C THR A 273 -2.30 8.24 -16.25
N GLY A 274 -3.53 7.76 -16.37
CA GLY A 274 -4.66 8.29 -15.61
C GLY A 274 -5.80 7.28 -15.52
N GLY A 275 -6.77 7.57 -14.67
CA GLY A 275 -7.95 6.73 -14.47
C GLY A 275 -8.16 6.35 -12.99
N ALA A 276 -9.39 6.03 -12.65
CA ALA A 276 -9.78 5.59 -11.33
C ALA A 276 -9.29 4.16 -11.05
N TRP A 277 -9.07 3.86 -9.79
CA TRP A 277 -8.80 2.51 -9.28
C TRP A 277 -10.13 1.77 -9.12
N THR A 278 -10.08 0.44 -9.13
CA THR A 278 -11.28 -0.40 -9.11
C THR A 278 -11.24 -1.46 -8.02
N CYS A 279 -10.18 -2.29 -7.99
CA CYS A 279 -10.08 -3.40 -7.03
C CYS A 279 -9.94 -2.91 -5.59
N HIS A 280 -9.14 -1.85 -5.34
CA HIS A 280 -8.98 -1.29 -4.00
C HIS A 280 -10.29 -0.71 -3.45
N PRO A 281 -11.06 0.13 -4.18
CA PRO A 281 -12.37 0.55 -3.74
C PRO A 281 -13.30 -0.60 -3.34
N ILE A 282 -13.34 -1.68 -4.12
CA ILE A 282 -14.16 -2.85 -3.82
C ILE A 282 -13.65 -3.58 -2.55
N GLU A 283 -12.33 -3.73 -2.42
CA GLU A 283 -11.72 -4.39 -1.26
C GLU A 283 -11.86 -3.57 0.02
N HIS A 284 -11.84 -2.25 -0.06
CA HIS A 284 -12.04 -1.39 1.10
C HIS A 284 -13.36 -1.70 1.81
N GLU A 285 -14.42 -1.99 1.05
CA GLU A 285 -15.70 -2.37 1.63
C GLU A 285 -15.64 -3.78 2.28
N LEU A 286 -14.94 -4.74 1.68
CA LEU A 286 -14.71 -6.03 2.34
C LEU A 286 -13.98 -5.86 3.69
N SER A 287 -12.96 -5.03 3.74
CA SER A 287 -12.24 -4.72 4.98
C SER A 287 -13.09 -3.90 5.97
N ALA A 288 -13.91 -2.96 5.49
CA ALA A 288 -14.78 -2.15 6.34
C ALA A 288 -15.83 -2.98 7.07
N TYR A 289 -16.41 -3.96 6.38
CA TYR A 289 -17.50 -4.79 6.92
C TYR A 289 -17.02 -6.05 7.65
N TYR A 290 -15.83 -6.58 7.34
CA TYR A 290 -15.37 -7.89 7.83
C TYR A 290 -13.96 -7.88 8.41
N ASP A 291 -13.28 -6.71 8.41
CA ASP A 291 -11.92 -6.50 8.94
C ASP A 291 -10.89 -7.53 8.45
N ILE A 292 -10.99 -7.93 7.19
CA ILE A 292 -10.09 -8.91 6.58
C ILE A 292 -8.69 -8.35 6.30
N THR A 293 -7.73 -9.25 6.09
CA THR A 293 -6.40 -8.86 5.62
C THR A 293 -6.49 -8.29 4.20
N HIS A 294 -6.11 -7.03 4.03
CA HIS A 294 -6.25 -6.26 2.79
C HIS A 294 -5.74 -6.98 1.54
N GLY A 295 -4.50 -7.47 1.55
CA GLY A 295 -3.93 -8.19 0.41
C GLY A 295 -4.63 -9.52 0.09
N VAL A 296 -5.30 -10.16 1.07
CA VAL A 296 -6.15 -11.34 0.83
C VAL A 296 -7.40 -10.95 0.06
N GLY A 297 -8.09 -9.88 0.49
CA GLY A 297 -9.24 -9.34 -0.23
C GLY A 297 -8.91 -8.96 -1.67
N LEU A 298 -7.78 -8.28 -1.87
CA LEU A 298 -7.29 -7.93 -3.21
C LEU A 298 -7.00 -9.16 -4.08
N ALA A 299 -6.38 -10.20 -3.52
CA ALA A 299 -6.10 -11.44 -4.25
C ALA A 299 -7.37 -12.15 -4.71
N ILE A 300 -8.44 -12.11 -3.90
CA ILE A 300 -9.75 -12.68 -4.24
C ILE A 300 -10.43 -11.84 -5.33
N VAL A 301 -10.47 -10.53 -5.17
CA VAL A 301 -11.21 -9.62 -6.07
C VAL A 301 -10.55 -9.51 -7.45
N THR A 302 -9.22 -9.40 -7.50
CA THR A 302 -8.49 -9.04 -8.73
C THR A 302 -8.73 -9.99 -9.91
N PRO A 303 -8.61 -11.33 -9.79
CA PRO A 303 -8.86 -12.23 -10.93
C PRO A 303 -10.33 -12.21 -11.38
N ARG A 304 -11.28 -12.02 -10.46
CA ARG A 304 -12.72 -11.93 -10.77
C ARG A 304 -13.04 -10.65 -11.52
N TRP A 305 -12.48 -9.53 -11.06
CA TRP A 305 -12.54 -8.27 -11.78
C TRP A 305 -11.94 -8.40 -13.19
N MET A 306 -10.75 -8.97 -13.33
CA MET A 306 -10.11 -9.18 -14.63
C MET A 306 -11.00 -9.98 -15.59
N ARG A 307 -11.62 -11.10 -15.12
CA ARG A 307 -12.55 -11.89 -15.93
C ARG A 307 -13.79 -11.10 -16.32
N TYR A 308 -14.33 -10.30 -15.39
CA TYR A 308 -15.53 -9.52 -15.63
C TYR A 308 -15.34 -8.45 -16.70
N ILE A 309 -14.18 -7.77 -16.70
CA ILE A 309 -13.89 -6.69 -17.65
C ILE A 309 -13.23 -7.16 -18.95
N LEU A 310 -12.86 -8.45 -19.06
CA LEU A 310 -12.29 -8.99 -20.30
C LEU A 310 -13.35 -9.04 -21.40
N ASN A 311 -13.13 -8.29 -22.46
CA ASN A 311 -14.02 -8.23 -23.63
C ASN A 311 -13.24 -7.88 -24.92
N LYS A 312 -13.94 -7.71 -26.03
CA LYS A 312 -13.33 -7.43 -27.34
C LYS A 312 -12.48 -6.15 -27.41
N ASP A 313 -12.73 -5.19 -26.50
CA ASP A 313 -12.06 -3.89 -26.47
C ASP A 313 -10.88 -3.87 -25.48
N THR A 314 -10.88 -4.76 -24.49
CA THR A 314 -9.84 -4.88 -23.46
C THR A 314 -8.85 -6.02 -23.72
N VAL A 315 -9.21 -6.99 -24.57
CA VAL A 315 -8.47 -8.24 -24.80
C VAL A 315 -7.01 -8.02 -25.18
N LEU A 316 -6.69 -6.99 -25.95
CA LEU A 316 -5.31 -6.69 -26.34
C LEU A 316 -4.46 -6.37 -25.11
N LYS A 317 -4.99 -5.56 -24.17
CA LYS A 317 -4.25 -5.19 -22.94
C LYS A 317 -3.99 -6.40 -22.04
N PHE A 318 -4.96 -7.31 -21.95
CA PHE A 318 -4.80 -8.56 -21.21
C PHE A 318 -3.83 -9.52 -21.91
N ALA A 319 -3.84 -9.57 -23.25
CA ALA A 319 -2.89 -10.38 -24.00
C ALA A 319 -1.45 -9.81 -23.87
N GLN A 320 -1.26 -8.49 -23.88
CA GLN A 320 0.03 -7.86 -23.58
C GLN A 320 0.52 -8.24 -22.17
N TYR A 321 -0.35 -8.19 -21.17
CA TYR A 321 -0.03 -8.68 -19.82
C TYR A 321 0.40 -10.15 -19.81
N GLY A 322 -0.33 -11.01 -20.52
CA GLY A 322 -0.01 -12.43 -20.63
C GLY A 322 1.34 -12.70 -21.29
N HIS A 323 1.59 -12.02 -22.40
CA HIS A 323 2.85 -12.16 -23.13
C HIS A 323 4.03 -11.59 -22.34
N ASN A 324 3.92 -10.32 -21.91
CA ASN A 324 5.05 -9.59 -21.34
C ASN A 324 5.39 -10.01 -19.89
N VAL A 325 4.40 -10.42 -19.10
CA VAL A 325 4.60 -10.76 -17.68
C VAL A 325 4.68 -12.27 -17.46
N TRP A 326 3.77 -13.03 -18.07
CA TRP A 326 3.69 -14.48 -17.89
C TRP A 326 4.46 -15.28 -18.94
N ASN A 327 5.06 -14.60 -19.93
CA ASN A 327 5.77 -15.21 -21.06
C ASN A 327 4.89 -16.22 -21.84
N ILE A 328 3.58 -15.95 -21.94
CA ILE A 328 2.66 -16.75 -22.74
C ILE A 328 2.95 -16.46 -24.21
N ARG A 329 3.14 -17.51 -25.03
CA ARG A 329 3.63 -17.40 -26.42
C ARG A 329 5.00 -16.71 -26.50
N GLY A 330 5.88 -17.02 -25.53
CA GLY A 330 7.22 -16.43 -25.45
C GLY A 330 8.15 -16.77 -26.62
N GLU A 331 7.73 -17.66 -27.52
CA GLU A 331 8.39 -17.93 -28.80
C GLU A 331 8.17 -16.81 -29.85
N LEU A 332 7.20 -15.90 -29.61
CA LEU A 332 6.95 -14.74 -30.47
C LEU A 332 7.67 -13.51 -29.93
N ASP A 333 8.24 -12.70 -30.82
CA ASP A 333 8.82 -11.40 -30.46
C ASP A 333 7.74 -10.36 -30.10
N SER A 334 6.54 -10.49 -30.66
CA SER A 334 5.39 -9.62 -30.44
C SER A 334 4.09 -10.38 -30.66
N ILE A 335 3.02 -9.91 -30.02
CA ILE A 335 1.65 -10.38 -30.26
C ILE A 335 0.93 -9.56 -31.35
N ASP A 336 1.62 -8.62 -31.98
CA ASP A 336 1.05 -7.82 -33.07
C ASP A 336 0.68 -8.73 -34.24
N GLY A 337 -0.50 -8.50 -34.79
CA GLY A 337 -1.02 -9.29 -35.92
C GLY A 337 -1.72 -10.60 -35.53
N LEU A 338 -1.76 -10.98 -34.26
CA LEU A 338 -2.58 -12.10 -33.81
C LEU A 338 -4.07 -11.80 -33.95
N SER A 339 -4.85 -12.83 -34.28
CA SER A 339 -6.31 -12.74 -34.34
C SER A 339 -6.90 -12.48 -32.94
N LYS A 340 -8.11 -11.92 -32.88
CA LYS A 340 -8.83 -11.72 -31.62
C LYS A 340 -9.02 -13.03 -30.84
N GLY A 341 -9.16 -14.16 -31.51
CA GLY A 341 -9.25 -15.48 -30.91
C GLY A 341 -7.96 -15.86 -30.19
N GLU A 342 -6.80 -15.69 -30.85
CA GLU A 342 -5.49 -15.96 -30.25
C GLU A 342 -5.19 -15.01 -29.06
N LEU A 343 -5.48 -13.71 -29.21
CA LEU A 343 -5.39 -12.75 -28.11
C LEU A 343 -6.26 -13.14 -26.91
N SER A 344 -7.49 -13.65 -27.17
CA SER A 344 -8.39 -14.11 -26.10
C SER A 344 -7.85 -15.33 -25.37
N ILE A 345 -7.18 -16.24 -26.03
CA ILE A 345 -6.53 -17.41 -25.39
C ILE A 345 -5.43 -16.91 -24.45
N ILE A 346 -4.55 -16.05 -24.92
CA ILE A 346 -3.45 -15.46 -24.10
C ILE A 346 -4.02 -14.71 -22.89
N ALA A 347 -5.05 -13.89 -23.11
CA ALA A 347 -5.69 -13.09 -22.06
C ALA A 347 -6.31 -13.96 -20.94
N ASN A 348 -7.06 -14.99 -21.31
CA ASN A 348 -7.67 -15.91 -20.34
C ASN A 348 -6.61 -16.70 -19.57
N GLU A 349 -5.59 -17.23 -20.24
CA GLU A 349 -4.49 -17.93 -19.60
C GLU A 349 -3.73 -17.01 -18.61
N ALA A 350 -3.56 -15.73 -18.93
CA ALA A 350 -2.91 -14.78 -18.03
C ALA A 350 -3.70 -14.58 -16.73
N ILE A 351 -5.03 -14.49 -16.83
CA ILE A 351 -5.91 -14.37 -15.67
C ILE A 351 -5.86 -15.66 -14.82
N ASP A 352 -5.91 -16.83 -15.48
CA ASP A 352 -5.81 -18.13 -14.82
C ASP A 352 -4.49 -18.26 -14.07
N ARG A 353 -3.36 -17.91 -14.69
CA ARG A 353 -2.04 -17.92 -14.05
C ARG A 353 -1.95 -16.97 -12.86
N THR A 354 -2.60 -15.81 -12.91
CA THR A 354 -2.65 -14.86 -11.80
C THR A 354 -3.39 -15.46 -10.60
N GLU A 355 -4.55 -16.06 -10.83
CA GLU A 355 -5.33 -16.73 -9.79
C GLU A 355 -4.57 -17.93 -9.19
N MET A 356 -4.00 -18.78 -10.05
CA MET A 356 -3.19 -19.92 -9.64
C MET A 356 -1.96 -19.50 -8.84
N PHE A 357 -1.32 -18.39 -9.18
CA PHE A 357 -0.18 -17.85 -8.44
C PHE A 357 -0.56 -17.46 -7.02
N PHE A 358 -1.64 -16.70 -6.81
CA PHE A 358 -2.10 -16.34 -5.47
C PHE A 358 -2.47 -17.57 -4.65
N LYS A 359 -3.17 -18.54 -5.26
CA LYS A 359 -3.48 -19.82 -4.64
C LYS A 359 -2.22 -20.60 -4.24
N ALA A 360 -1.23 -20.68 -5.13
CA ALA A 360 0.04 -21.36 -4.86
C ALA A 360 0.85 -20.68 -3.75
N CYS A 361 0.69 -19.37 -3.55
CA CYS A 361 1.25 -18.64 -2.43
C CYS A 361 0.49 -18.87 -1.10
N GLY A 362 -0.57 -19.68 -1.09
CA GLY A 362 -1.34 -20.04 0.11
C GLY A 362 -2.41 -19.03 0.50
N ILE A 363 -2.84 -18.16 -0.44
CA ILE A 363 -3.93 -17.21 -0.19
C ILE A 363 -5.28 -17.91 -0.45
N PRO A 364 -6.29 -17.79 0.43
CA PRO A 364 -7.67 -18.16 0.14
C PRO A 364 -8.18 -17.42 -1.10
N MET A 365 -8.88 -18.13 -2.00
CA MET A 365 -9.26 -17.55 -3.29
C MET A 365 -10.75 -17.28 -3.42
N THR A 366 -11.55 -17.51 -2.37
CA THR A 366 -12.97 -17.16 -2.34
C THR A 366 -13.34 -16.47 -1.02
N LEU A 367 -14.41 -15.69 -1.05
CA LEU A 367 -14.98 -15.06 0.14
C LEU A 367 -15.53 -16.11 1.10
N THR A 368 -16.10 -17.22 0.56
CA THR A 368 -16.61 -18.33 1.36
C THR A 368 -15.49 -19.01 2.17
N GLU A 369 -14.28 -19.20 1.60
CA GLU A 369 -13.12 -19.76 2.32
C GLU A 369 -12.71 -18.91 3.54
N ILE A 370 -13.02 -17.62 3.55
CA ILE A 370 -12.74 -16.71 4.68
C ILE A 370 -14.00 -16.37 5.50
N GLY A 371 -15.10 -17.13 5.30
CA GLY A 371 -16.32 -17.04 6.12
C GLY A 371 -17.25 -15.88 5.75
N ILE A 372 -17.13 -15.31 4.56
CA ILE A 372 -17.99 -14.23 4.06
C ILE A 372 -19.02 -14.81 3.10
N ASP A 373 -20.30 -14.48 3.32
CA ASP A 373 -21.44 -14.84 2.52
C ASP A 373 -21.96 -13.68 1.63
N ASP A 374 -23.08 -13.86 0.98
CA ASP A 374 -23.69 -12.89 0.07
C ASP A 374 -24.53 -11.81 0.76
N SER A 375 -24.72 -11.87 2.08
CA SER A 375 -25.68 -11.06 2.83
C SER A 375 -25.44 -9.55 2.73
N LYS A 376 -24.20 -9.11 2.54
CA LYS A 376 -23.83 -7.68 2.47
C LYS A 376 -23.31 -7.23 1.10
N ILE A 377 -23.33 -8.10 0.08
CA ILE A 377 -22.73 -7.79 -1.23
C ILE A 377 -23.34 -6.53 -1.85
N ASP A 378 -24.67 -6.40 -1.85
CA ASP A 378 -25.31 -5.24 -2.48
C ASP A 378 -25.08 -3.93 -1.69
N LEU A 379 -24.89 -4.02 -0.37
CA LEU A 379 -24.53 -2.89 0.48
C LEU A 379 -23.09 -2.46 0.20
N MET A 380 -22.14 -3.39 0.17
CA MET A 380 -20.75 -3.10 -0.19
C MET A 380 -20.62 -2.50 -1.59
N ALA A 381 -21.41 -2.99 -2.56
CA ALA A 381 -21.43 -2.42 -3.90
C ALA A 381 -21.96 -0.99 -3.94
N GLU A 382 -22.97 -0.69 -3.11
CA GLU A 382 -23.51 0.68 -2.95
C GLU A 382 -22.48 1.63 -2.33
N ASP A 383 -21.85 1.22 -1.24
CA ASP A 383 -20.85 2.04 -0.57
C ASP A 383 -19.60 2.25 -1.43
N THR A 384 -19.19 1.25 -2.22
CA THR A 384 -18.09 1.41 -3.20
C THR A 384 -18.36 2.61 -4.12
N ILE A 385 -19.53 2.72 -4.72
CA ILE A 385 -19.89 3.81 -5.65
C ILE A 385 -20.13 5.13 -4.90
N LYS A 386 -20.65 5.07 -3.66
CA LYS A 386 -20.89 6.24 -2.82
C LYS A 386 -19.59 7.02 -2.54
N TYR A 387 -18.50 6.28 -2.29
CA TYR A 387 -17.21 6.88 -1.91
C TYR A 387 -16.21 7.01 -3.06
N ASN A 388 -16.47 6.37 -4.21
CA ASN A 388 -15.52 6.33 -5.31
C ASN A 388 -16.20 6.57 -6.67
N ASP A 389 -15.66 7.51 -7.45
CA ASP A 389 -16.08 7.71 -8.84
C ASP A 389 -15.30 6.76 -9.76
N LEU A 390 -15.96 5.69 -10.21
CA LEU A 390 -15.40 4.70 -11.12
C LEU A 390 -15.69 4.99 -12.61
N SER A 391 -16.27 6.14 -12.95
CA SER A 391 -16.62 6.51 -14.33
C SER A 391 -15.41 6.63 -15.25
N ASN A 392 -14.24 6.93 -14.69
CA ASN A 392 -12.97 7.07 -15.43
C ASN A 392 -12.03 5.88 -15.20
N ALA A 393 -12.51 4.73 -14.73
CA ALA A 393 -11.74 3.49 -14.64
C ALA A 393 -11.39 2.93 -16.04
N PHE A 394 -10.53 1.92 -16.11
CA PHE A 394 -10.19 1.23 -17.36
C PHE A 394 -11.44 0.72 -18.07
N VAL A 395 -12.33 0.07 -17.33
CA VAL A 395 -13.72 -0.18 -17.70
C VAL A 395 -14.57 0.43 -16.60
N PRO A 396 -15.42 1.43 -16.90
CA PRO A 396 -16.34 1.99 -15.91
C PRO A 396 -17.27 0.91 -15.35
N LEU A 397 -17.50 0.94 -14.05
CA LEU A 397 -18.35 -0.03 -13.35
C LEU A 397 -19.51 0.68 -12.65
N THR A 398 -20.68 0.06 -12.69
CA THR A 398 -21.87 0.43 -11.92
C THR A 398 -21.95 -0.38 -10.62
N LYS A 399 -22.91 -0.03 -9.74
CA LYS A 399 -23.21 -0.81 -8.53
C LYS A 399 -23.53 -2.28 -8.89
N GLU A 400 -24.31 -2.50 -9.94
CA GLU A 400 -24.71 -3.84 -10.41
C GLU A 400 -23.50 -4.65 -10.90
N ASP A 401 -22.53 -4.01 -11.54
CA ASP A 401 -21.30 -4.65 -11.98
C ASP A 401 -20.45 -5.09 -10.79
N ILE A 402 -20.31 -4.22 -9.77
CA ILE A 402 -19.58 -4.51 -8.53
C ILE A 402 -20.26 -5.67 -7.78
N SER A 403 -21.59 -5.65 -7.65
CA SER A 403 -22.35 -6.77 -7.05
C SER A 403 -22.08 -8.10 -7.76
N LYS A 404 -22.01 -8.10 -9.09
CA LYS A 404 -21.68 -9.30 -9.87
C LYS A 404 -20.24 -9.77 -9.62
N ILE A 405 -19.26 -8.84 -9.62
CA ILE A 405 -17.87 -9.16 -9.32
C ILE A 405 -17.74 -9.77 -7.93
N LEU A 406 -18.37 -9.19 -6.91
CA LEU A 406 -18.36 -9.71 -5.54
C LEU A 406 -19.04 -11.10 -5.44
N ARG A 407 -20.12 -11.34 -6.17
CA ARG A 407 -20.74 -12.69 -6.23
C ARG A 407 -19.87 -13.71 -6.94
N MET A 408 -19.05 -13.30 -7.91
CA MET A 408 -18.03 -14.19 -8.51
C MET A 408 -16.91 -14.54 -7.53
N CYS A 409 -16.76 -13.80 -6.45
CA CYS A 409 -15.76 -14.04 -5.40
C CYS A 409 -16.23 -15.08 -4.36
N LEU A 410 -17.51 -15.46 -4.30
CA LEU A 410 -18.04 -16.50 -3.41
C LEU A 410 -17.59 -17.89 -3.87
#